data_b069414a6131c4e6ae42f08daca4699a
#
_entry.id   b069414a6131c4e6ae42f08daca4699a
#
_cell.length_a   1.000
_cell.length_b   1.000
_cell.length_c   1.000
_cell.angle_alpha   90.00
_cell.angle_beta   90.00
_cell.angle_gamma   90.00
#
_symmetry.space_group_name_H-M   'P 1'
#
loop_
_entity.id
_entity.type
_entity.pdbx_description
1 polymer ?
#
loop_
_entity_poly.entity_id
_entity_poly.type
_entity_poly.pdbx_seq_one_letter_code
_entity_poly.pdbx_strand_id
1 'polypeptide(L)'
;MIRIIQVVQPDEIYNLSAQSHVAVSFESPEYTANSDAVGTLRILEAIRILGLTKKTKVYQASTSELYGLVQETPQSETTPFYPRSPYAVAKLYGYWIVVNYREAYDMYACNGILFNHESPRSGETFVTRKITRAIARISLGLQDRLYLGNMDALRDWGHARDYVEMMWLMLQQETPTDYVIATG
;
A
#
# COMPACT_ATOMS: atom_id res chain seq x y z
N MET A 1 14.75 6.59 -11.73
CA MET A 1 14.94 5.81 -10.49
C MET A 1 16.41 5.47 -10.27
N ILE A 2 17.10 4.76 -11.16
CA ILE A 2 18.51 4.32 -11.02
C ILE A 2 19.43 5.46 -10.57
N ARG A 3 19.43 6.62 -11.26
CA ARG A 3 20.27 7.77 -10.92
C ARG A 3 20.07 8.27 -9.47
N ILE A 4 18.83 8.27 -8.98
CA ILE A 4 18.53 8.73 -7.61
C ILE A 4 19.11 7.74 -6.60
N ILE A 5 18.84 6.44 -6.76
CA ILE A 5 19.34 5.40 -5.86
C ILE A 5 20.87 5.33 -5.90
N GLN A 6 21.47 5.51 -7.08
CA GLN A 6 22.94 5.56 -7.24
C GLN A 6 23.59 6.69 -6.43
N VAL A 7 22.96 7.86 -6.41
CA VAL A 7 23.48 9.03 -5.66
C VAL A 7 23.25 8.89 -4.17
N VAL A 8 22.05 8.44 -3.78
CA VAL A 8 21.65 8.37 -2.36
C VAL A 8 22.26 7.17 -1.64
N GLN A 9 22.41 6.03 -2.33
CA GLN A 9 22.90 4.77 -1.74
C GLN A 9 22.16 4.38 -0.45
N PRO A 10 20.81 4.35 -0.45
CA PRO A 10 20.01 4.20 0.77
C PRO A 10 20.22 2.84 1.44
N ASP A 11 20.13 2.80 2.76
CA ASP A 11 20.09 1.56 3.54
C ASP A 11 18.67 0.98 3.58
N GLU A 12 17.64 1.85 3.58
CA GLU A 12 16.23 1.47 3.61
C GLU A 12 15.42 2.26 2.58
N ILE A 13 14.50 1.58 1.89
CA ILE A 13 13.52 2.20 1.00
C ILE A 13 12.12 1.81 1.45
N TYR A 14 11.28 2.80 1.73
CA TYR A 14 9.86 2.65 2.01
C TYR A 14 9.06 3.09 0.77
N ASN A 15 8.64 2.14 -0.04
CA ASN A 15 7.85 2.43 -1.23
C ASN A 15 6.37 2.56 -0.89
N LEU A 16 5.90 3.79 -0.76
CA LEU A 16 4.49 4.14 -0.54
C LEU A 16 3.84 4.73 -1.81
N SER A 17 4.59 4.79 -2.90
CA SER A 17 4.12 5.39 -4.15
C SER A 17 3.04 4.55 -4.80
N ALA A 18 1.87 5.14 -5.00
CA ALA A 18 0.77 4.51 -5.72
C ALA A 18 -0.24 5.55 -6.23
N GLN A 19 -0.97 5.18 -7.29
CA GLN A 19 -2.27 5.75 -7.58
C GLN A 19 -3.29 5.01 -6.72
N SER A 20 -3.55 5.47 -5.49
CA SER A 20 -4.25 4.73 -4.44
C SER A 20 -5.78 4.89 -4.42
N HIS A 21 -6.35 5.66 -5.33
CA HIS A 21 -7.80 5.88 -5.40
C HIS A 21 -8.46 4.81 -6.27
N VAL A 22 -9.16 3.85 -5.64
CA VAL A 22 -9.74 2.69 -6.34
C VAL A 22 -10.66 3.08 -7.49
N ALA A 23 -11.56 4.07 -7.31
CA ALA A 23 -12.46 4.51 -8.39
C ALA A 23 -11.68 5.05 -9.61
N VAL A 24 -10.64 5.85 -9.38
CA VAL A 24 -9.77 6.39 -10.45
C VAL A 24 -9.05 5.28 -11.21
N SER A 25 -8.77 4.15 -10.57
CA SER A 25 -8.11 3.02 -11.26
C SER A 25 -8.96 2.43 -12.40
N PHE A 26 -10.29 2.53 -12.33
CA PHE A 26 -11.18 2.13 -13.43
C PHE A 26 -11.19 3.13 -14.58
N GLU A 27 -10.96 4.42 -14.29
CA GLU A 27 -10.90 5.48 -15.30
C GLU A 27 -9.52 5.52 -16.00
N SER A 28 -8.46 5.16 -15.27
CA SER A 28 -7.07 5.22 -15.75
C SER A 28 -6.28 3.95 -15.40
N PRO A 29 -6.67 2.76 -15.93
CA PRO A 29 -6.06 1.50 -15.53
C PRO A 29 -4.60 1.35 -15.98
N GLU A 30 -4.22 1.85 -17.14
CA GLU A 30 -2.83 1.83 -17.61
C GLU A 30 -1.91 2.68 -16.75
N TYR A 31 -2.35 3.89 -16.38
CA TYR A 31 -1.59 4.75 -15.48
C TYR A 31 -1.40 4.07 -14.12
N THR A 32 -2.46 3.48 -13.57
CA THR A 32 -2.44 2.74 -12.31
C THR A 32 -1.44 1.56 -12.39
N ALA A 33 -1.49 0.75 -13.46
CA ALA A 33 -0.56 -0.35 -13.66
C ALA A 33 0.90 0.15 -13.78
N ASN A 34 1.15 1.21 -14.54
CA ASN A 34 2.48 1.76 -14.71
C ASN A 34 3.05 2.35 -13.40
N SER A 35 2.22 3.01 -12.60
CA SER A 35 2.60 3.58 -11.30
C SER A 35 2.84 2.48 -10.27
N ASP A 36 1.84 1.64 -10.03
CA ASP A 36 1.77 0.77 -8.86
C ASP A 36 2.49 -0.58 -9.08
N ALA A 37 2.34 -1.16 -10.27
CA ALA A 37 2.99 -2.42 -10.62
C ALA A 37 4.42 -2.20 -11.13
N VAL A 38 4.56 -1.53 -12.28
CA VAL A 38 5.86 -1.31 -12.93
C VAL A 38 6.75 -0.37 -12.11
N GLY A 39 6.16 0.57 -11.36
CA GLY A 39 6.86 1.44 -10.43
C GLY A 39 7.62 0.65 -9.37
N THR A 40 7.01 -0.37 -8.78
CA THR A 40 7.64 -1.28 -7.81
C THR A 40 8.80 -2.04 -8.45
N LEU A 41 8.58 -2.64 -9.62
CA LEU A 41 9.64 -3.33 -10.37
C LEU A 41 10.85 -2.42 -10.65
N ARG A 42 10.63 -1.16 -11.03
CA ARG A 42 11.71 -0.20 -11.31
C ARG A 42 12.59 0.11 -10.10
N ILE A 43 12.04 0.06 -8.89
CA ILE A 43 12.82 0.23 -7.65
C ILE A 43 13.70 -1.00 -7.43
N LEU A 44 13.12 -2.19 -7.50
CA LEU A 44 13.85 -3.46 -7.30
C LEU A 44 14.94 -3.64 -8.34
N GLU A 45 14.65 -3.38 -9.61
CA GLU A 45 15.65 -3.42 -10.70
C GLU A 45 16.78 -2.41 -10.50
N ALA A 46 16.47 -1.20 -10.03
CA ALA A 46 17.51 -0.21 -9.74
C ALA A 46 18.47 -0.69 -8.66
N ILE A 47 17.96 -1.31 -7.59
CA ILE A 47 18.77 -1.89 -6.50
C ILE A 47 19.63 -3.04 -7.05
N ARG A 48 19.04 -3.93 -7.85
CA ARG A 48 19.73 -5.07 -8.46
C ARG A 48 20.85 -4.63 -9.41
N ILE A 49 20.56 -3.71 -10.34
CA ILE A 49 21.53 -3.20 -11.32
C ILE A 49 22.71 -2.49 -10.65
N LEU A 50 22.45 -1.79 -9.54
CA LEU A 50 23.47 -1.06 -8.79
C LEU A 50 24.26 -1.96 -7.81
N GLY A 51 23.96 -3.26 -7.72
CA GLY A 51 24.64 -4.18 -6.82
C GLY A 51 24.34 -3.94 -5.33
N LEU A 52 23.18 -3.35 -5.01
CA LEU A 52 22.81 -2.96 -3.64
C LEU A 52 21.92 -3.99 -2.93
N THR A 53 21.74 -5.18 -3.49
CA THR A 53 20.83 -6.23 -2.98
C THR A 53 21.14 -6.66 -1.55
N LYS A 54 22.41 -6.58 -1.12
CA LYS A 54 22.84 -6.94 0.25
C LYS A 54 22.89 -5.74 1.20
N LYS A 55 22.76 -4.53 0.67
CA LYS A 55 22.80 -3.31 1.46
C LYS A 55 21.41 -2.74 1.72
N THR A 56 20.61 -2.60 0.65
CA THR A 56 19.36 -1.85 0.70
C THR A 56 18.19 -2.76 1.04
N LYS A 57 17.54 -2.50 2.16
CA LYS A 57 16.28 -3.15 2.55
C LYS A 57 15.09 -2.41 1.93
N VAL A 58 14.06 -3.15 1.51
CA VAL A 58 12.89 -2.59 0.83
C VAL A 58 11.60 -2.97 1.56
N TYR A 59 10.85 -1.97 1.96
CA TYR A 59 9.46 -2.11 2.36
C TYR A 59 8.57 -1.71 1.19
N GLN A 60 7.65 -2.58 0.79
CA GLN A 60 6.60 -2.31 -0.20
C GLN A 60 5.25 -2.20 0.52
N ALA A 61 4.62 -1.03 0.41
CA ALA A 61 3.25 -0.88 0.84
C ALA A 61 2.34 -1.69 -0.09
N SER A 62 1.78 -2.77 0.44
CA SER A 62 0.72 -3.55 -0.18
C SER A 62 -0.63 -3.10 0.39
N THR A 63 -1.70 -3.88 0.24
CA THR A 63 -3.05 -3.44 0.58
C THR A 63 -3.97 -4.62 0.87
N SER A 64 -4.91 -4.46 1.79
CA SER A 64 -5.99 -5.42 2.03
C SER A 64 -6.92 -5.61 0.82
N GLU A 65 -6.90 -4.68 -0.16
CA GLU A 65 -7.63 -4.82 -1.42
C GLU A 65 -7.16 -6.03 -2.27
N LEU A 66 -6.00 -6.61 -1.96
CA LEU A 66 -5.57 -7.89 -2.56
C LEU A 66 -6.55 -9.01 -2.28
N TYR A 67 -7.15 -9.04 -1.08
CA TYR A 67 -8.14 -10.04 -0.70
C TYR A 67 -9.44 -9.91 -1.50
N GLY A 68 -9.84 -8.68 -1.84
CA GLY A 68 -10.97 -8.37 -2.72
C GLY A 68 -12.25 -9.11 -2.40
N LEU A 69 -12.60 -10.14 -3.20
CA LEU A 69 -13.66 -11.09 -2.85
C LEU A 69 -13.10 -12.07 -1.82
N VAL A 70 -13.24 -11.72 -0.55
CA VAL A 70 -12.63 -12.41 0.59
C VAL A 70 -12.95 -13.90 0.58
N GLN A 71 -11.90 -14.73 0.63
CA GLN A 71 -12.00 -16.20 0.59
C GLN A 71 -11.99 -16.82 1.99
N GLU A 72 -11.51 -16.07 2.99
CA GLU A 72 -11.33 -16.54 4.37
C GLU A 72 -11.47 -15.36 5.34
N THR A 73 -12.03 -15.59 6.53
CA THR A 73 -12.20 -14.59 7.59
C THR A 73 -11.87 -15.21 8.95
N PRO A 74 -11.00 -14.59 9.77
CA PRO A 74 -10.17 -13.41 9.47
C PRO A 74 -9.12 -13.68 8.39
N GLN A 75 -8.69 -12.63 7.68
CA GLN A 75 -7.61 -12.72 6.70
C GLN A 75 -6.26 -12.85 7.38
N SER A 76 -5.35 -13.58 6.73
CA SER A 76 -3.96 -13.78 7.14
C SER A 76 -3.03 -13.63 5.92
N GLU A 77 -1.73 -13.78 6.16
CA GLU A 77 -0.71 -13.76 5.10
C GLU A 77 -0.86 -14.90 4.10
N THR A 78 -1.56 -15.99 4.49
CA THR A 78 -1.81 -17.17 3.65
C THR A 78 -3.18 -17.18 2.98
N THR A 79 -4.06 -16.24 3.33
CA THR A 79 -5.39 -16.12 2.72
C THR A 79 -5.27 -15.86 1.22
N PRO A 80 -5.94 -16.64 0.34
CA PRO A 80 -5.86 -16.44 -1.10
C PRO A 80 -6.33 -15.05 -1.54
N PHE A 81 -5.57 -14.42 -2.43
CA PHE A 81 -5.94 -13.14 -3.01
C PHE A 81 -6.96 -13.27 -4.13
N TYR A 82 -7.94 -12.37 -4.16
CA TYR A 82 -8.95 -12.29 -5.22
C TYR A 82 -9.28 -10.81 -5.54
N PRO A 83 -8.35 -10.07 -6.18
CA PRO A 83 -8.50 -8.63 -6.41
C PRO A 83 -9.73 -8.29 -7.26
N ARG A 84 -10.38 -7.16 -6.96
CA ARG A 84 -11.63 -6.74 -7.59
C ARG A 84 -11.56 -5.34 -8.25
N SER A 85 -10.36 -4.80 -8.43
CA SER A 85 -10.15 -3.51 -9.10
C SER A 85 -8.83 -3.49 -9.85
N PRO A 86 -8.66 -2.63 -10.88
CA PRO A 86 -7.36 -2.43 -11.53
C PRO A 86 -6.26 -2.01 -10.56
N TYR A 87 -6.60 -1.22 -9.53
CA TYR A 87 -5.70 -0.89 -8.44
C TYR A 87 -5.20 -2.15 -7.71
N ALA A 88 -6.14 -3.00 -7.25
CA ALA A 88 -5.78 -4.21 -6.52
C ALA A 88 -4.95 -5.19 -7.38
N VAL A 89 -5.25 -5.32 -8.67
CA VAL A 89 -4.46 -6.13 -9.62
C VAL A 89 -3.04 -5.58 -9.78
N ALA A 90 -2.89 -4.26 -9.90
CA ALA A 90 -1.57 -3.63 -10.00
C ALA A 90 -0.75 -3.82 -8.71
N LYS A 91 -1.40 -3.68 -7.53
CA LYS A 91 -0.78 -3.94 -6.23
C LYS A 91 -0.44 -5.42 -6.04
N LEU A 92 -1.23 -6.34 -6.60
CA LEU A 92 -0.94 -7.78 -6.58
C LEU A 92 0.32 -8.11 -7.38
N TYR A 93 0.50 -7.49 -8.55
CA TYR A 93 1.77 -7.60 -9.27
C TYR A 93 2.93 -7.09 -8.40
N GLY A 94 2.78 -5.91 -7.78
CA GLY A 94 3.77 -5.34 -6.87
C GLY A 94 4.13 -6.28 -5.70
N TYR A 95 3.14 -6.94 -5.11
CA TYR A 95 3.34 -7.94 -4.07
C TYR A 95 4.20 -9.11 -4.57
N TRP A 96 3.80 -9.76 -5.65
CA TRP A 96 4.49 -10.95 -6.16
C TRP A 96 5.86 -10.65 -6.75
N ILE A 97 6.08 -9.47 -7.33
CA ILE A 97 7.41 -9.12 -7.81
C ILE A 97 8.40 -8.89 -6.65
N VAL A 98 7.93 -8.38 -5.50
CA VAL A 98 8.74 -8.28 -4.28
C VAL A 98 9.12 -9.67 -3.77
N VAL A 99 8.16 -10.59 -3.66
CA VAL A 99 8.42 -12.00 -3.28
C VAL A 99 9.43 -12.63 -4.23
N ASN A 100 9.22 -12.47 -5.55
CA ASN A 100 10.13 -13.04 -6.55
C ASN A 100 11.56 -12.51 -6.42
N TYR A 101 11.75 -11.19 -6.21
CA TYR A 101 13.08 -10.59 -6.07
C TYR A 101 13.75 -10.98 -4.75
N ARG A 102 12.98 -11.15 -3.68
CA ARG A 102 13.46 -11.70 -2.41
C ARG A 102 14.05 -13.10 -2.62
N GLU A 103 13.33 -13.97 -3.29
CA GLU A 103 13.72 -15.36 -3.52
C GLU A 103 14.82 -15.53 -4.57
N ALA A 104 14.71 -14.82 -5.70
CA ALA A 104 15.62 -14.98 -6.83
C ALA A 104 16.97 -14.29 -6.65
N TYR A 105 17.01 -13.17 -5.92
CA TYR A 105 18.21 -12.35 -5.78
C TYR A 105 18.68 -12.20 -4.33
N ASP A 106 18.05 -12.91 -3.39
CA ASP A 106 18.34 -12.84 -1.97
C ASP A 106 18.33 -11.38 -1.46
N MET A 107 17.34 -10.63 -1.93
CA MET A 107 17.12 -9.24 -1.59
C MET A 107 16.30 -9.14 -0.30
N TYR A 108 16.70 -8.28 0.64
CA TYR A 108 15.82 -7.98 1.77
C TYR A 108 14.65 -7.12 1.31
N ALA A 109 13.54 -7.75 0.97
CA ALA A 109 12.32 -7.07 0.51
C ALA A 109 11.08 -7.72 1.12
N CYS A 110 10.18 -6.90 1.69
CA CYS A 110 8.97 -7.36 2.36
C CYS A 110 7.75 -6.52 1.97
N ASN A 111 6.57 -7.14 2.04
CA ASN A 111 5.28 -6.50 1.81
C ASN A 111 4.53 -6.31 3.13
N GLY A 112 4.03 -5.09 3.39
CA GLY A 112 3.02 -4.87 4.42
C GLY A 112 1.63 -4.88 3.78
N ILE A 113 0.79 -5.87 4.10
CA ILE A 113 -0.60 -5.94 3.66
C ILE A 113 -1.44 -5.08 4.59
N LEU A 114 -1.54 -3.80 4.23
CA LEU A 114 -2.15 -2.80 5.08
C LEU A 114 -3.67 -2.78 4.94
N PHE A 115 -4.35 -2.84 6.09
CA PHE A 115 -5.77 -2.46 6.20
C PHE A 115 -5.92 -0.94 6.23
N ASN A 116 -7.16 -0.43 6.34
CA ASN A 116 -7.39 1.00 6.27
C ASN A 116 -6.75 1.72 7.47
N HIS A 117 -6.04 2.78 7.20
CA HIS A 117 -5.41 3.60 8.24
C HIS A 117 -5.48 5.06 7.88
N GLU A 118 -5.76 5.87 8.88
CA GLU A 118 -6.08 7.28 8.69
C GLU A 118 -5.37 8.16 9.73
N SER A 119 -5.30 9.43 9.42
CA SER A 119 -4.81 10.45 10.34
C SER A 119 -5.43 11.82 10.02
N PRO A 120 -5.21 12.84 10.86
CA PRO A 120 -5.59 14.22 10.53
C PRO A 120 -4.98 14.76 9.23
N ARG A 121 -3.95 14.07 8.69
CA ARG A 121 -3.28 14.42 7.43
C ARG A 121 -3.82 13.68 6.20
N SER A 122 -4.83 12.81 6.37
CA SER A 122 -5.46 12.09 5.26
C SER A 122 -5.99 13.04 4.18
N GLY A 123 -5.86 12.64 2.92
CA GLY A 123 -6.33 13.43 1.78
C GLY A 123 -7.84 13.66 1.83
N GLU A 124 -8.30 14.81 1.37
CA GLU A 124 -9.70 15.27 1.49
C GLU A 124 -10.73 14.40 0.76
N THR A 125 -10.31 13.59 -0.19
CA THR A 125 -11.15 12.67 -0.97
C THR A 125 -11.33 11.31 -0.31
N PHE A 126 -10.47 10.95 0.67
CA PHE A 126 -10.62 9.71 1.42
C PHE A 126 -11.78 9.80 2.43
N VAL A 127 -12.43 8.66 2.66
CA VAL A 127 -13.74 8.60 3.31
C VAL A 127 -13.78 9.27 4.69
N THR A 128 -12.81 9.04 5.56
CA THR A 128 -12.78 9.63 6.92
C THR A 128 -12.63 11.15 6.86
N ARG A 129 -11.71 11.66 6.03
CA ARG A 129 -11.52 13.11 5.86
C ARG A 129 -12.70 13.74 5.15
N LYS A 130 -13.28 13.06 4.16
CA LYS A 130 -14.52 13.48 3.50
C LYS A 130 -15.66 13.66 4.51
N ILE A 131 -15.83 12.70 5.44
CA ILE A 131 -16.87 12.76 6.49
C ILE A 131 -16.62 13.92 7.46
N THR A 132 -15.43 14.00 8.06
CA THR A 132 -15.13 15.03 9.07
C THR A 132 -15.24 16.44 8.50
N ARG A 133 -14.78 16.62 7.26
CA ARG A 133 -14.89 17.90 6.54
C ARG A 133 -16.36 18.25 6.22
N ALA A 134 -17.14 17.28 5.76
CA ALA A 134 -18.55 17.50 5.47
C ALA A 134 -19.34 17.85 6.74
N ILE A 135 -19.13 17.18 7.85
CA ILE A 135 -19.77 17.48 9.14
C ILE A 135 -19.45 18.91 9.57
N ALA A 136 -18.20 19.33 9.52
CA ALA A 136 -17.80 20.69 9.85
C ALA A 136 -18.48 21.72 8.95
N ARG A 137 -18.57 21.46 7.65
CA ARG A 137 -19.23 22.36 6.68
C ARG A 137 -20.75 22.42 6.90
N ILE A 138 -21.39 21.30 7.21
CA ILE A 138 -22.84 21.24 7.50
C ILE A 138 -23.14 22.04 8.79
N SER A 139 -22.33 21.90 9.83
CA SER A 139 -22.50 22.63 11.08
C SER A 139 -22.36 24.16 10.93
N LEU A 140 -21.60 24.59 9.92
CA LEU A 140 -21.41 26.01 9.59
C LEU A 140 -22.40 26.53 8.54
N GLY A 141 -23.36 25.72 8.08
CA GLY A 141 -24.31 26.08 7.03
C GLY A 141 -23.70 26.26 5.63
N LEU A 142 -22.49 25.72 5.41
CA LEU A 142 -21.77 25.79 4.15
C LEU A 142 -22.05 24.60 3.19
N GLN A 143 -22.79 23.61 3.68
CA GLN A 143 -23.16 22.40 2.95
C GLN A 143 -24.43 21.80 3.59
N ASP A 144 -25.34 21.28 2.77
CA ASP A 144 -26.63 20.76 3.27
C ASP A 144 -26.55 19.28 3.66
N ARG A 145 -25.75 18.49 2.93
CA ARG A 145 -25.70 17.03 3.10
C ARG A 145 -24.38 16.42 2.62
N LEU A 146 -24.12 15.20 3.10
CA LEU A 146 -23.00 14.36 2.66
C LEU A 146 -23.54 13.16 1.89
N TYR A 147 -22.98 12.89 0.70
CA TYR A 147 -23.24 11.68 -0.06
C TYR A 147 -22.11 10.67 0.16
N LEU A 148 -22.48 9.49 0.63
CA LEU A 148 -21.60 8.32 0.79
C LEU A 148 -22.07 7.22 -0.14
N GLY A 149 -21.15 6.29 -0.47
CA GLY A 149 -21.46 5.09 -1.26
C GLY A 149 -22.08 4.00 -0.39
N ASN A 150 -21.53 2.77 -0.46
CA ASN A 150 -22.01 1.65 0.33
C ASN A 150 -21.82 1.88 1.85
N MET A 151 -22.92 2.00 2.56
CA MET A 151 -22.92 2.22 4.02
C MET A 151 -22.79 0.92 4.82
N ASP A 152 -23.01 -0.24 4.20
CA ASP A 152 -22.97 -1.56 4.85
C ASP A 152 -21.59 -2.22 4.77
N ALA A 153 -20.61 -1.56 4.16
CA ALA A 153 -19.27 -2.08 4.01
C ALA A 153 -18.54 -2.10 5.37
N LEU A 154 -18.13 -3.29 5.80
CA LEU A 154 -17.25 -3.47 6.96
C LEU A 154 -15.82 -3.09 6.57
N ARG A 155 -15.13 -2.41 7.50
CA ARG A 155 -13.73 -1.98 7.32
C ARG A 155 -13.00 -2.06 8.66
N ASP A 156 -11.75 -2.46 8.60
CA ASP A 156 -10.79 -2.29 9.69
C ASP A 156 -10.15 -0.90 9.58
N TRP A 157 -10.06 -0.16 10.70
CA TRP A 157 -9.56 1.20 10.75
C TRP A 157 -8.51 1.38 11.84
N GLY A 158 -7.28 1.67 11.46
CA GLY A 158 -6.20 2.00 12.37
C GLY A 158 -5.72 3.45 12.24
N HIS A 159 -4.83 3.85 13.14
CA HIS A 159 -4.16 5.14 13.06
C HIS A 159 -2.84 5.01 12.27
N ALA A 160 -2.60 5.90 11.30
CA ALA A 160 -1.44 5.83 10.41
C ALA A 160 -0.09 5.81 11.14
N ARG A 161 0.00 6.37 12.36
CA ARG A 161 1.22 6.34 13.18
C ARG A 161 1.64 4.92 13.52
N ASP A 162 0.68 4.08 13.91
CA ASP A 162 0.95 2.69 14.31
C ASP A 162 1.41 1.88 13.10
N TYR A 163 0.81 2.14 11.93
CA TYR A 163 1.20 1.51 10.67
C TYR A 163 2.62 1.90 10.23
N VAL A 164 3.00 3.17 10.39
CA VAL A 164 4.37 3.63 10.10
C VAL A 164 5.39 2.97 11.03
N GLU A 165 5.07 2.81 12.31
CA GLU A 165 5.91 2.09 13.25
C GLU A 165 6.09 0.63 12.83
N MET A 166 5.02 -0.05 12.43
CA MET A 166 5.09 -1.42 11.89
C MET A 166 5.94 -1.52 10.62
N MET A 167 5.83 -0.56 9.69
CA MET A 167 6.68 -0.53 8.49
C MET A 167 8.18 -0.51 8.85
N TRP A 168 8.55 0.29 9.86
CA TRP A 168 9.93 0.35 10.33
C TRP A 168 10.34 -0.97 11.01
N LEU A 169 9.51 -1.50 11.92
CA LEU A 169 9.78 -2.76 12.62
C LEU A 169 9.99 -3.93 11.66
N MET A 170 9.26 -3.99 10.54
CA MET A 170 9.41 -5.01 9.52
C MET A 170 10.81 -5.02 8.89
N LEU A 171 11.41 -3.84 8.69
CA LEU A 171 12.79 -3.74 8.16
C LEU A 171 13.87 -3.98 9.23
N GLN A 172 13.51 -4.05 10.52
CA GLN A 172 14.46 -4.36 11.60
C GLN A 172 14.55 -5.88 11.89
N GLN A 173 13.70 -6.70 11.25
CA GLN A 173 13.74 -8.16 11.44
C GLN A 173 15.02 -8.77 10.80
N GLU A 174 15.42 -9.95 11.28
CA GLU A 174 16.58 -10.68 10.74
C GLU A 174 16.31 -11.19 9.31
N THR A 175 15.09 -11.64 9.06
CA THR A 175 14.67 -12.20 7.76
C THR A 175 13.48 -11.45 7.19
N PRO A 176 13.47 -11.19 5.87
CA PRO A 176 12.34 -10.51 5.23
C PRO A 176 11.12 -11.43 5.17
N THR A 177 10.00 -10.96 5.70
CA THR A 177 8.71 -11.66 5.70
C THR A 177 7.59 -10.66 5.41
N ASP A 178 6.51 -11.14 4.82
CA ASP A 178 5.32 -10.33 4.58
C ASP A 178 4.40 -10.37 5.81
N TYR A 179 3.72 -9.27 6.12
CA TYR A 179 2.86 -9.14 7.30
C TYR A 179 1.53 -8.49 6.97
N VAL A 180 0.45 -9.02 7.55
CA VAL A 180 -0.82 -8.34 7.63
C VAL A 180 -0.78 -7.30 8.75
N ILE A 181 -1.20 -6.08 8.47
CA ILE A 181 -1.26 -4.99 9.45
C ILE A 181 -2.70 -4.50 9.54
N ALA A 182 -3.35 -4.82 10.67
CA ALA A 182 -4.74 -4.55 10.97
C ALA A 182 -4.89 -4.24 12.47
N THR A 183 -6.09 -3.84 12.89
CA THR A 183 -6.38 -3.58 14.31
C THR A 183 -6.98 -4.78 15.03
N GLY A 184 -7.55 -5.76 14.31
CA GLY A 184 -8.13 -7.00 14.84
C GLY A 184 -9.62 -6.96 15.01
#